data_b8c3e65932675af71b3da7dc94f66a5b
#
_entry.id   b8c3e65932675af71b3da7dc94f66a5b
#
_cell.length_a   1.000
_cell.length_b   1.000
_cell.length_c   1.000
_cell.angle_alpha   90.00
_cell.angle_beta   90.00
_cell.angle_gamma   90.00
#
_symmetry.space_group_name_H-M   'P 1'
#
loop_
_entity.id
_entity.type
_entity.pdbx_description
1 polymer ?
#
loop_
_entity_poly.entity_id
_entity_poly.type
_entity_poly.pdbx_seq_one_letter_code
_entity_poly.pdbx_strand_id
1 'polypeptide(L)'
;MRIILVRHGQTEWNLLKKYQGQTDIPLTDVGRNQAQQTGEYLAKNETIEALYCSDLSRAKETAEIVGRTVGLSPVSDPRLREIAFGEWEGLTFTQVYEKYPEEFNDWYNNTFKTKVPGGETFDQVINRSMAAIKEILTKQKGTVAIVTHGGVIKAILSQSEIKSDLWQTTVEPGSITILEFSDVYGEKFVPLEIGLNPSF
;
A
#
# COMPACT_ATOMS: atom_id res chain seq x y z
N MET A 1 16.40 -2.40 -10.21
CA MET A 1 15.06 -2.56 -10.80
C MET A 1 14.10 -1.65 -10.05
N ARG A 2 13.18 -0.95 -10.77
CA ARG A 2 12.25 0.00 -10.12
C ARG A 2 10.91 -0.65 -9.83
N ILE A 3 10.40 -0.42 -8.63
CA ILE A 3 9.02 -0.75 -8.23
C ILE A 3 8.31 0.54 -7.84
N ILE A 4 7.16 0.76 -8.43
CA ILE A 4 6.29 1.90 -8.17
C ILE A 4 5.11 1.40 -7.35
N LEU A 5 5.06 1.77 -6.08
CA LEU A 5 3.95 1.47 -5.19
C LEU A 5 2.92 2.59 -5.30
N VAL A 6 1.67 2.25 -5.55
CA VAL A 6 0.54 3.17 -5.60
C VAL A 6 -0.41 2.83 -4.46
N ARG A 7 -0.74 3.80 -3.60
CA ARG A 7 -1.83 3.62 -2.67
C ARG A 7 -3.16 3.73 -3.41
N HIS A 8 -4.11 2.86 -3.12
CA HIS A 8 -5.47 2.94 -3.68
C HIS A 8 -6.07 4.33 -3.48
N GLY A 9 -7.02 4.71 -4.34
CA GLY A 9 -7.76 5.96 -4.23
C GLY A 9 -8.62 6.05 -2.97
N GLN A 10 -9.17 7.21 -2.69
CA GLN A 10 -9.99 7.49 -1.51
C GLN A 10 -11.21 6.57 -1.42
N THR A 11 -11.50 6.11 -0.19
CA THR A 11 -12.74 5.43 0.20
C THR A 11 -13.50 6.27 1.23
N GLU A 12 -14.76 5.94 1.50
CA GLU A 12 -15.53 6.59 2.57
C GLU A 12 -14.85 6.44 3.94
N TRP A 13 -14.24 5.29 4.23
CA TRP A 13 -13.55 5.07 5.50
C TRP A 13 -12.25 5.87 5.63
N ASN A 14 -11.63 6.31 4.54
CA ASN A 14 -10.56 7.31 4.60
C ASN A 14 -11.09 8.65 5.09
N LEU A 15 -12.23 9.11 4.57
CA LEU A 15 -12.88 10.35 5.01
C LEU A 15 -13.27 10.29 6.47
N LEU A 16 -13.83 9.18 6.92
CA LEU A 16 -14.27 8.96 8.30
C LEU A 16 -13.11 8.60 9.25
N LYS A 17 -11.86 8.54 8.75
CA LYS A 17 -10.65 8.19 9.52
C LYS A 17 -10.80 6.87 10.29
N LYS A 18 -11.43 5.87 9.65
CA LYS A 18 -11.62 4.54 10.20
C LYS A 18 -10.52 3.58 9.76
N TYR A 19 -10.15 2.66 10.63
CA TYR A 19 -9.32 1.51 10.26
C TYR A 19 -10.06 0.64 9.24
N GLN A 20 -9.50 0.47 8.04
CA GLN A 20 -10.14 -0.31 6.98
C GLN A 20 -9.76 -1.79 7.01
N GLY A 21 -8.48 -2.05 7.24
CA GLY A 21 -7.96 -3.40 7.21
C GLY A 21 -8.31 -4.13 5.92
N GLN A 22 -8.82 -5.36 6.07
CA GLN A 22 -9.25 -6.19 4.95
C GLN A 22 -10.76 -6.15 4.70
N THR A 23 -11.51 -5.33 5.45
CA THR A 23 -12.90 -5.01 5.11
C THR A 23 -12.95 -4.33 3.75
N ASP A 24 -13.83 -4.83 2.89
CA ASP A 24 -13.87 -4.42 1.48
C ASP A 24 -14.79 -3.20 1.27
N ILE A 25 -14.19 -2.02 1.25
CA ILE A 25 -14.85 -0.72 1.07
C ILE A 25 -14.51 -0.19 -0.32
N PRO A 26 -15.51 0.21 -1.15
CA PRO A 26 -15.29 0.70 -2.51
C PRO A 26 -14.68 2.10 -2.53
N LEU A 27 -14.15 2.50 -3.69
CA LEU A 27 -13.70 3.84 -3.96
C LEU A 27 -14.87 4.84 -3.93
N THR A 28 -14.58 6.07 -3.51
CA THR A 28 -15.43 7.24 -3.79
C THR A 28 -15.18 7.74 -5.23
N ASP A 29 -16.01 8.66 -5.72
CA ASP A 29 -15.76 9.31 -7.02
C ASP A 29 -14.45 10.12 -7.00
N VAL A 30 -14.11 10.73 -5.85
CA VAL A 30 -12.79 11.36 -5.65
C VAL A 30 -11.68 10.33 -5.78
N GLY A 31 -11.85 9.15 -5.18
CA GLY A 31 -10.88 8.06 -5.29
C GLY A 31 -10.67 7.56 -6.73
N ARG A 32 -11.73 7.48 -7.52
CA ARG A 32 -11.64 7.15 -8.96
C ARG A 32 -10.90 8.22 -9.74
N ASN A 33 -11.16 9.50 -9.45
CA ASN A 33 -10.44 10.62 -10.06
C ASN A 33 -8.95 10.60 -9.69
N GLN A 34 -8.62 10.34 -8.42
CA GLN A 34 -7.22 10.16 -7.99
C GLN A 34 -6.54 9.02 -8.76
N ALA A 35 -7.21 7.88 -8.93
CA ALA A 35 -6.68 6.76 -9.72
C ALA A 35 -6.43 7.15 -11.19
N GLN A 36 -7.32 7.94 -11.79
CA GLN A 36 -7.15 8.45 -13.15
C GLN A 36 -5.92 9.36 -13.26
N GLN A 37 -5.78 10.33 -12.36
CA GLN A 37 -4.63 11.25 -12.31
C GLN A 37 -3.31 10.48 -12.10
N THR A 38 -3.32 9.48 -11.24
CA THR A 38 -2.17 8.60 -11.03
C THR A 38 -1.79 7.86 -12.30
N GLY A 39 -2.78 7.31 -13.01
CA GLY A 39 -2.56 6.65 -14.31
C GLY A 39 -1.96 7.58 -15.35
N GLU A 40 -2.49 8.80 -15.48
CA GLU A 40 -2.00 9.82 -16.42
C GLU A 40 -0.56 10.26 -16.10
N TYR A 41 -0.25 10.47 -14.82
CA TYR A 41 1.10 10.75 -14.38
C TYR A 41 2.07 9.64 -14.75
N LEU A 42 1.71 8.39 -14.46
CA LEU A 42 2.54 7.23 -14.75
C LEU A 42 2.75 7.02 -16.25
N ALA A 43 1.70 7.15 -17.05
CA ALA A 43 1.80 7.04 -18.51
C ALA A 43 2.72 8.10 -19.14
N LYS A 44 2.80 9.30 -18.55
CA LYS A 44 3.63 10.40 -19.03
C LYS A 44 5.08 10.28 -18.59
N ASN A 45 5.35 9.76 -17.40
CA ASN A 45 6.66 9.88 -16.76
C ASN A 45 7.40 8.53 -16.63
N GLU A 46 6.72 7.39 -16.81
CA GLU A 46 7.29 6.07 -16.58
C GLU A 46 6.97 5.10 -17.73
N THR A 47 7.89 4.17 -17.97
CA THR A 47 7.64 3.03 -18.86
C THR A 47 7.40 1.80 -17.99
N ILE A 48 6.12 1.44 -17.79
CA ILE A 48 5.71 0.34 -16.92
C ILE A 48 5.55 -0.92 -17.78
N GLU A 49 6.18 -2.02 -17.37
CA GLU A 49 6.14 -3.30 -18.07
C GLU A 49 5.12 -4.29 -17.48
N ALA A 50 4.79 -4.14 -16.19
CA ALA A 50 3.81 -4.98 -15.54
C ALA A 50 3.07 -4.22 -14.44
N LEU A 51 1.81 -4.60 -14.21
CA LEU A 51 0.94 -4.01 -13.19
C LEU A 51 0.38 -5.11 -12.29
N TYR A 52 0.62 -4.99 -10.99
CA TYR A 52 0.09 -5.87 -9.95
C TYR A 52 -0.81 -5.11 -9.01
N CYS A 53 -1.68 -5.80 -8.28
CA CYS A 53 -2.52 -5.15 -7.28
C CYS A 53 -2.95 -6.10 -6.15
N SER A 54 -3.33 -5.52 -5.02
CA SER A 54 -4.14 -6.21 -4.03
C SER A 54 -5.49 -6.59 -4.65
N ASP A 55 -6.06 -7.70 -4.22
CA ASP A 55 -7.37 -8.18 -4.67
C ASP A 55 -8.56 -7.53 -3.95
N LEU A 56 -8.32 -6.65 -2.94
CA LEU A 56 -9.38 -5.84 -2.33
C LEU A 56 -9.92 -4.82 -3.34
N SER A 57 -11.25 -4.64 -3.38
CA SER A 57 -11.97 -3.90 -4.43
C SER A 57 -11.39 -2.52 -4.69
N ARG A 58 -11.08 -1.73 -3.66
CA ARG A 58 -10.50 -0.38 -3.76
C ARG A 58 -9.15 -0.35 -4.48
N ALA A 59 -8.28 -1.34 -4.21
CA ALA A 59 -6.98 -1.43 -4.87
C ALA A 59 -7.11 -2.01 -6.29
N LYS A 60 -7.97 -2.99 -6.47
CA LYS A 60 -8.26 -3.59 -7.77
C LYS A 60 -8.87 -2.58 -8.72
N GLU A 61 -9.90 -1.83 -8.32
CA GLU A 61 -10.53 -0.79 -9.12
C GLU A 61 -9.52 0.34 -9.45
N THR A 62 -8.70 0.76 -8.49
CA THR A 62 -7.60 1.71 -8.75
C THR A 62 -6.65 1.18 -9.82
N ALA A 63 -6.23 -0.09 -9.71
CA ALA A 63 -5.32 -0.71 -10.67
C ALA A 63 -5.95 -0.86 -12.06
N GLU A 64 -7.24 -1.15 -12.16
CA GLU A 64 -7.97 -1.22 -13.43
C GLU A 64 -8.04 0.15 -14.12
N ILE A 65 -8.23 1.24 -13.33
CA ILE A 65 -8.23 2.61 -13.88
C ILE A 65 -6.82 2.98 -14.36
N VAL A 66 -5.80 2.78 -13.56
CA VAL A 66 -4.39 2.99 -13.93
C VAL A 66 -4.03 2.16 -15.16
N GLY A 67 -4.41 0.88 -15.15
CA GLY A 67 -4.11 -0.07 -16.22
C GLY A 67 -4.66 0.35 -17.57
N ARG A 68 -5.89 0.89 -17.63
CA ARG A 68 -6.45 1.45 -18.86
C ARG A 68 -5.60 2.59 -19.42
N THR A 69 -5.01 3.41 -18.57
CA THR A 69 -4.21 4.57 -18.98
C THR A 69 -2.81 4.15 -19.46
N VAL A 70 -2.18 3.18 -18.80
CA VAL A 70 -0.83 2.70 -19.16
C VAL A 70 -0.84 1.52 -20.15
N GLY A 71 -2.02 1.03 -20.54
CA GLY A 71 -2.17 -0.07 -21.51
C GLY A 71 -1.87 -1.47 -20.95
N LEU A 72 -2.05 -1.69 -19.64
CA LEU A 72 -1.76 -2.94 -18.96
C LEU A 72 -2.97 -3.50 -18.20
N SER A 73 -3.05 -4.83 -18.10
CA SER A 73 -4.03 -5.50 -17.25
C SER A 73 -3.40 -5.84 -15.89
N PRO A 74 -4.05 -5.48 -14.76
CA PRO A 74 -3.49 -5.77 -13.45
C PRO A 74 -3.59 -7.27 -13.09
N VAL A 75 -2.54 -7.78 -12.43
CA VAL A 75 -2.50 -9.13 -11.84
C VAL A 75 -2.74 -9.01 -10.34
N SER A 76 -3.80 -9.63 -9.84
CA SER A 76 -4.14 -9.60 -8.41
C SER A 76 -3.31 -10.58 -7.59
N ASP A 77 -2.84 -10.12 -6.42
CA ASP A 77 -2.11 -10.93 -5.45
C ASP A 77 -2.59 -10.64 -4.02
N PRO A 78 -3.19 -11.61 -3.31
CA PRO A 78 -3.70 -11.40 -1.96
C PRO A 78 -2.60 -11.10 -0.92
N ARG A 79 -1.33 -11.38 -1.22
CA ARG A 79 -0.20 -11.00 -0.36
C ARG A 79 0.01 -9.48 -0.29
N LEU A 80 -0.63 -8.72 -1.19
CA LEU A 80 -0.60 -7.25 -1.24
C LEU A 80 -1.78 -6.59 -0.52
N ARG A 81 -2.67 -7.34 0.16
CA ARG A 81 -3.76 -6.82 0.97
C ARG A 81 -3.26 -5.95 2.12
N GLU A 82 -4.09 -4.98 2.54
CA GLU A 82 -3.83 -4.16 3.74
C GLU A 82 -3.61 -5.06 4.98
N ILE A 83 -2.97 -4.50 6.00
CA ILE A 83 -2.89 -5.15 7.30
C ILE A 83 -4.31 -5.45 7.80
N ALA A 84 -4.57 -6.69 8.24
CA ALA A 84 -5.82 -7.01 8.91
C ALA A 84 -5.84 -6.34 10.28
N PHE A 85 -6.75 -5.39 10.47
CA PHE A 85 -6.95 -4.70 11.74
C PHE A 85 -7.98 -5.41 12.63
N GLY A 86 -8.54 -6.56 12.20
CA GLY A 86 -9.41 -7.39 13.00
C GLY A 86 -10.55 -6.61 13.67
N GLU A 87 -10.62 -6.65 15.01
CA GLU A 87 -11.68 -6.00 15.79
C GLU A 87 -11.66 -4.45 15.71
N TRP A 88 -10.59 -3.84 15.20
CA TRP A 88 -10.53 -2.40 15.01
C TRP A 88 -11.13 -1.94 13.69
N GLU A 89 -11.41 -2.84 12.77
CA GLU A 89 -11.99 -2.47 11.46
C GLU A 89 -13.35 -1.81 11.63
N GLY A 90 -13.54 -0.68 10.95
CA GLY A 90 -14.73 0.17 11.05
C GLY A 90 -14.75 1.15 12.21
N LEU A 91 -13.81 1.07 13.14
CA LEU A 91 -13.65 2.03 14.24
C LEU A 91 -12.69 3.16 13.85
N THR A 92 -12.90 4.34 14.43
CA THR A 92 -11.93 5.44 14.37
C THR A 92 -10.82 5.22 15.40
N PHE A 93 -9.72 5.99 15.28
CA PHE A 93 -8.65 6.00 16.28
C PHE A 93 -9.20 6.22 17.71
N THR A 94 -10.06 7.21 17.91
CA THR A 94 -10.63 7.52 19.22
C THR A 94 -11.44 6.35 19.77
N GLN A 95 -12.28 5.73 18.94
CA GLN A 95 -13.08 4.58 19.34
C GLN A 95 -12.23 3.35 19.69
N VAL A 96 -11.12 3.12 18.95
CA VAL A 96 -10.17 2.04 19.30
C VAL A 96 -9.50 2.34 20.62
N TYR A 97 -9.00 3.57 20.83
CA TYR A 97 -8.34 3.95 22.07
C TYR A 97 -9.28 3.87 23.29
N GLU A 98 -10.56 4.23 23.14
CA GLU A 98 -11.55 4.13 24.21
C GLU A 98 -11.95 2.68 24.54
N LYS A 99 -12.05 1.83 23.50
CA LYS A 99 -12.54 0.46 23.66
C LYS A 99 -11.43 -0.56 23.98
N TYR A 100 -10.21 -0.32 23.48
CA TYR A 100 -9.06 -1.21 23.57
C TYR A 100 -7.79 -0.47 24.03
N PRO A 101 -7.80 0.28 25.17
CA PRO A 101 -6.69 1.16 25.55
C PRO A 101 -5.37 0.42 25.79
N GLU A 102 -5.41 -0.77 26.36
CA GLU A 102 -4.22 -1.57 26.66
C GLU A 102 -3.64 -2.15 25.36
N GLU A 103 -4.46 -2.81 24.55
CA GLU A 103 -4.06 -3.41 23.28
C GLU A 103 -3.55 -2.35 22.29
N PHE A 104 -4.18 -1.15 22.30
CA PHE A 104 -3.73 -0.03 21.48
C PHE A 104 -2.35 0.45 21.91
N ASN A 105 -2.11 0.67 23.21
CA ASN A 105 -0.83 1.11 23.72
C ASN A 105 0.27 0.07 23.46
N ASP A 106 -0.02 -1.22 23.65
CA ASP A 106 0.92 -2.30 23.35
C ASP A 106 1.28 -2.33 21.87
N TRP A 107 0.27 -2.22 21.00
CA TRP A 107 0.47 -2.18 19.55
C TRP A 107 1.24 -0.92 19.12
N TYR A 108 0.91 0.26 19.63
CA TYR A 108 1.60 1.50 19.29
C TYR A 108 3.07 1.49 19.68
N ASN A 109 3.39 0.92 20.85
CA ASN A 109 4.77 0.84 21.37
C ASN A 109 5.58 -0.28 20.71
N ASN A 110 4.96 -1.33 20.20
CA ASN A 110 5.63 -2.46 19.57
C ASN A 110 4.87 -2.98 18.33
N THR A 111 4.59 -2.09 17.41
CA THR A 111 3.74 -2.31 16.21
C THR A 111 4.16 -3.51 15.37
N PHE A 112 5.46 -3.78 15.26
CA PHE A 112 5.96 -4.88 14.42
C PHE A 112 5.58 -6.25 14.96
N LYS A 113 5.56 -6.44 16.27
CA LYS A 113 5.37 -7.74 16.93
C LYS A 113 4.01 -7.89 17.62
N THR A 114 3.40 -6.79 18.01
CA THR A 114 2.10 -6.84 18.68
C THR A 114 0.99 -7.04 17.67
N LYS A 115 0.16 -8.03 17.92
CA LYS A 115 -0.97 -8.38 17.08
C LYS A 115 -2.20 -7.55 17.48
N VAL A 116 -2.84 -6.93 16.52
CA VAL A 116 -4.19 -6.38 16.73
C VAL A 116 -5.16 -7.54 17.03
N PRO A 117 -6.09 -7.41 17.98
CA PRO A 117 -7.07 -8.46 18.25
C PRO A 117 -7.80 -8.94 16.98
N GLY A 118 -7.68 -10.22 16.66
CA GLY A 118 -8.23 -10.79 15.42
C GLY A 118 -7.51 -10.40 14.11
N GLY A 119 -6.43 -9.60 14.20
CA GLY A 119 -5.71 -9.05 13.03
C GLY A 119 -4.32 -9.62 12.80
N GLU A 120 -3.46 -8.84 12.15
CA GLU A 120 -2.05 -9.14 11.82
C GLU A 120 -1.09 -8.27 12.62
N THR A 121 0.17 -8.71 12.72
CA THR A 121 1.31 -7.86 13.07
C THR A 121 1.90 -7.20 11.81
N PHE A 122 2.65 -6.10 11.96
CA PHE A 122 3.40 -5.55 10.82
C PHE A 122 4.46 -6.51 10.29
N ASP A 123 5.10 -7.34 11.13
CA ASP A 123 6.05 -8.37 10.67
C ASP A 123 5.38 -9.39 9.72
N GLN A 124 4.12 -9.76 9.98
CA GLN A 124 3.37 -10.63 9.07
C GLN A 124 3.09 -9.95 7.72
N VAL A 125 2.75 -8.66 7.74
CA VAL A 125 2.54 -7.85 6.52
C VAL A 125 3.85 -7.73 5.73
N ILE A 126 4.97 -7.44 6.39
CA ILE A 126 6.30 -7.38 5.77
C ILE A 126 6.61 -8.71 5.09
N ASN A 127 6.49 -9.83 5.80
CA ASN A 127 6.84 -11.14 5.28
C ASN A 127 6.05 -11.48 4.01
N ARG A 128 4.72 -11.29 4.01
CA ARG A 128 3.89 -11.62 2.84
C ARG A 128 4.09 -10.65 1.67
N SER A 129 4.20 -9.35 1.92
CA SER A 129 4.37 -8.35 0.87
C SER A 129 5.76 -8.42 0.24
N MET A 130 6.82 -8.61 1.03
CA MET A 130 8.17 -8.79 0.51
C MET A 130 8.31 -10.11 -0.26
N ALA A 131 7.61 -11.18 0.13
CA ALA A 131 7.57 -12.41 -0.65
C ALA A 131 6.94 -12.19 -2.04
N ALA A 132 5.86 -11.39 -2.13
CA ALA A 132 5.26 -11.01 -3.41
C ALA A 132 6.25 -10.18 -4.25
N ILE A 133 6.90 -9.17 -3.66
CA ILE A 133 7.89 -8.34 -4.35
C ILE A 133 9.06 -9.18 -4.88
N LYS A 134 9.64 -10.07 -4.05
CA LYS A 134 10.74 -10.95 -4.47
C LYS A 134 10.34 -11.80 -5.69
N GLU A 135 9.16 -12.37 -5.68
CA GLU A 135 8.65 -13.13 -6.82
C GLU A 135 8.48 -12.26 -8.08
N ILE A 136 7.95 -11.04 -7.93
CA ILE A 136 7.81 -10.08 -9.04
C ILE A 136 9.18 -9.73 -9.61
N LEU A 137 10.18 -9.42 -8.78
CA LEU A 137 11.54 -9.08 -9.20
C LEU A 137 12.21 -10.22 -9.99
N THR A 138 11.89 -11.48 -9.69
CA THR A 138 12.42 -12.63 -10.46
C THR A 138 11.73 -12.82 -11.81
N LYS A 139 10.47 -12.42 -11.94
CA LYS A 139 9.65 -12.60 -13.15
C LYS A 139 9.75 -11.44 -14.14
N GLN A 140 10.02 -10.25 -13.64
CA GLN A 140 10.03 -9.00 -14.43
C GLN A 140 11.45 -8.44 -14.56
N LYS A 141 11.71 -7.68 -15.61
CA LYS A 141 13.04 -7.08 -15.87
C LYS A 141 13.03 -5.56 -15.83
N GLY A 142 11.90 -4.94 -16.12
CA GLY A 142 11.73 -3.49 -16.15
C GLY A 142 11.00 -2.92 -14.94
N THR A 143 10.44 -1.73 -15.10
CA THR A 143 9.68 -1.05 -14.05
C THR A 143 8.31 -1.71 -13.85
N VAL A 144 7.96 -2.00 -12.60
CA VAL A 144 6.67 -2.60 -12.23
C VAL A 144 5.88 -1.65 -11.35
N ALA A 145 4.59 -1.48 -11.63
CA ALA A 145 3.66 -0.80 -10.74
C ALA A 145 2.88 -1.80 -9.89
N ILE A 146 2.68 -1.46 -8.62
CA ILE A 146 1.94 -2.28 -7.65
C ILE A 146 0.93 -1.39 -6.92
N VAL A 147 -0.36 -1.61 -7.14
CA VAL A 147 -1.42 -0.91 -6.42
C VAL A 147 -1.75 -1.65 -5.13
N THR A 148 -1.57 -0.98 -4.00
CA THR A 148 -1.71 -1.57 -2.67
C THR A 148 -2.25 -0.55 -1.65
N HIS A 149 -1.88 -0.64 -0.39
CA HIS A 149 -2.47 0.08 0.73
C HIS A 149 -1.41 0.82 1.55
N GLY A 150 -1.87 1.77 2.37
CA GLY A 150 -0.98 2.61 3.17
C GLY A 150 -0.12 1.84 4.16
N GLY A 151 -0.70 0.87 4.88
CA GLY A 151 0.04 0.05 5.84
C GLY A 151 1.08 -0.85 5.17
N VAL A 152 0.75 -1.41 4.01
CA VAL A 152 1.69 -2.24 3.22
C VAL A 152 2.87 -1.41 2.71
N ILE A 153 2.62 -0.22 2.16
CA ILE A 153 3.69 0.68 1.69
C ILE A 153 4.62 1.04 2.84
N LYS A 154 4.07 1.40 4.01
CA LYS A 154 4.86 1.68 5.21
C LYS A 154 5.65 0.47 5.69
N ALA A 155 5.04 -0.72 5.68
CA ALA A 155 5.70 -1.97 6.04
C ALA A 155 6.89 -2.26 5.11
N ILE A 156 6.73 -2.08 3.81
CA ILE A 156 7.82 -2.23 2.83
C ILE A 156 8.92 -1.19 3.09
N LEU A 157 8.55 0.10 3.23
CA LEU A 157 9.52 1.17 3.48
C LEU A 157 10.35 0.96 4.74
N SER A 158 9.80 0.31 5.79
CA SER A 158 10.54 -0.02 7.00
C SER A 158 11.71 -0.98 6.77
N GLN A 159 11.74 -1.69 5.63
CA GLN A 159 12.79 -2.62 5.23
C GLN A 159 13.86 -1.98 4.33
N SER A 160 13.69 -0.70 3.94
CA SER A 160 14.65 0.01 3.09
C SER A 160 15.98 0.28 3.81
N GLU A 161 17.06 0.46 3.04
CA GLU A 161 18.37 0.85 3.59
C GLU A 161 18.32 2.25 4.25
N ILE A 162 17.45 3.13 3.75
CA ILE A 162 17.15 4.43 4.36
C ILE A 162 15.90 4.27 5.22
N LYS A 163 16.10 4.19 6.52
CA LYS A 163 14.96 4.00 7.45
C LYS A 163 14.09 5.24 7.51
N SER A 164 12.82 5.05 7.17
CA SER A 164 11.76 6.03 7.38
C SER A 164 11.03 5.75 8.69
N ASP A 165 10.61 6.80 9.38
CA ASP A 165 9.72 6.65 10.53
C ASP A 165 8.33 6.23 10.04
N LEU A 166 7.86 5.09 10.54
CA LEU A 166 6.57 4.51 10.15
C LEU A 166 5.39 5.47 10.37
N TRP A 167 5.46 6.26 11.44
CA TRP A 167 4.38 7.16 11.84
C TRP A 167 4.46 8.53 11.17
N GLN A 168 5.66 9.00 10.85
CA GLN A 168 5.89 10.29 10.18
C GLN A 168 5.75 10.17 8.66
N THR A 169 5.88 8.97 8.10
CA THR A 169 5.73 8.77 6.67
C THR A 169 4.27 8.94 6.23
N THR A 170 4.02 9.94 5.41
CA THR A 170 2.68 10.20 4.85
C THR A 170 2.55 9.51 3.49
N VAL A 171 1.51 8.72 3.33
CA VAL A 171 1.15 8.04 2.07
C VAL A 171 -0.33 8.28 1.84
N GLU A 172 -0.68 9.33 1.09
CA GLU A 172 -2.07 9.71 0.82
C GLU A 172 -2.75 8.80 -0.23
N PRO A 173 -4.09 8.68 -0.25
CA PRO A 173 -4.80 7.96 -1.32
C PRO A 173 -4.44 8.47 -2.71
N GLY A 174 -4.12 7.57 -3.64
CA GLY A 174 -3.65 7.88 -4.99
C GLY A 174 -2.18 8.29 -5.09
N SER A 175 -1.44 8.36 -3.97
CA SER A 175 -0.03 8.72 -3.99
C SER A 175 0.87 7.61 -4.52
N ILE A 176 2.04 8.02 -5.00
CA ILE A 176 3.08 7.20 -5.62
C ILE A 176 4.32 7.16 -4.72
N THR A 177 4.88 5.99 -4.53
CA THR A 177 6.17 5.77 -3.87
C THR A 177 7.06 4.96 -4.81
N ILE A 178 8.26 5.45 -5.12
CA ILE A 178 9.17 4.81 -6.07
C ILE A 178 10.34 4.21 -5.31
N LEU A 179 10.58 2.92 -5.51
CA LEU A 179 11.67 2.16 -4.92
C LEU A 179 12.64 1.69 -6.00
N GLU A 180 13.94 1.77 -5.72
CA GLU A 180 14.97 1.18 -6.55
C GLU A 180 15.64 0.02 -5.83
N PHE A 181 15.49 -1.18 -6.41
CA PHE A 181 16.13 -2.41 -5.93
C PHE A 181 17.48 -2.61 -6.58
N SER A 182 18.53 -2.76 -5.77
CA SER A 182 19.90 -3.01 -6.23
C SER A 182 20.20 -4.46 -6.53
N ASP A 183 19.34 -5.38 -6.04
CA ASP A 183 19.46 -6.82 -6.26
C ASP A 183 18.12 -7.45 -6.68
N VAL A 184 18.19 -8.61 -7.33
CA VAL A 184 17.03 -9.38 -7.80
C VAL A 184 16.37 -10.21 -6.69
N TYR A 185 16.98 -10.27 -5.51
CA TYR A 185 16.46 -11.02 -4.37
C TYR A 185 15.53 -10.17 -3.51
N GLY A 186 15.46 -8.84 -3.78
CA GLY A 186 14.59 -7.91 -3.06
C GLY A 186 15.04 -7.67 -1.61
N GLU A 187 16.34 -7.77 -1.35
CA GLU A 187 16.89 -7.59 0.00
C GLU A 187 17.40 -6.17 0.23
N LYS A 188 17.83 -5.49 -0.85
CA LYS A 188 18.40 -4.15 -0.78
C LYS A 188 17.68 -3.20 -1.72
N PHE A 189 17.12 -2.16 -1.17
CA PHE A 189 16.47 -1.10 -1.94
C PHE A 189 16.48 0.23 -1.21
N VAL A 190 16.35 1.30 -1.97
CA VAL A 190 16.22 2.66 -1.47
C VAL A 190 14.94 3.31 -2.04
N PRO A 191 14.25 4.13 -1.26
CA PRO A 191 13.19 4.96 -1.79
C PRO A 191 13.82 6.12 -2.59
N LEU A 192 13.35 6.31 -3.84
CA LEU A 192 13.67 7.48 -4.67
C LEU A 192 12.65 8.59 -4.47
N GLU A 193 11.40 8.23 -4.21
CA GLU A 193 10.29 9.14 -3.98
C GLU A 193 9.31 8.50 -2.98
N ILE A 194 8.75 9.26 -2.05
CA ILE A 194 7.76 8.77 -1.08
C ILE A 194 6.55 9.69 -1.08
N GLY A 195 5.37 9.12 -1.36
CA GLY A 195 4.09 9.80 -1.21
C GLY A 195 3.85 10.94 -2.21
N LEU A 196 4.50 10.90 -3.39
CA LEU A 196 4.24 11.85 -4.46
C LEU A 196 2.74 11.85 -4.80
N ASN A 197 2.12 13.03 -4.71
CA ASN A 197 0.72 13.20 -5.09
C ASN A 197 0.64 13.77 -6.51
N PRO A 198 0.10 13.01 -7.49
CA PRO A 198 -0.01 13.46 -8.87
C PRO A 198 -1.17 14.44 -9.13
N SER A 199 -1.93 14.80 -8.09
CA SER A 199 -3.09 15.71 -8.20
C SER A 199 -2.68 17.18 -8.28
N PHE A 200 -1.98 17.57 -9.33
CA PHE A 200 -1.66 18.98 -9.63
C PHE A 200 -1.92 19.29 -11.09
#